data_b617b9a19069ae6e6db157154e8bfc85
#
_entry.id   b617b9a19069ae6e6db157154e8bfc85
#
_cell.length_a   1.000
_cell.length_b   1.000
_cell.length_c   1.000
_cell.angle_alpha   90.00
_cell.angle_beta   90.00
_cell.angle_gamma   90.00
#
_symmetry.space_group_name_H-M   'P 1'
#
loop_
_entity.id
_entity.type
_entity.pdbx_description
1 polymer ?
#
loop_
_entity_poly.entity_id
_entity_poly.type
_entity_poly.pdbx_seq_one_letter_code
_entity_poly.pdbx_strand_id
1 'polypeptide(L)'
;METILPLLHCLSGEMTKTTVRQLGRIALAMLSMTGRVTMLGLSRWTGIGGSYRTMQRFFHTTLPWAAILWCFVRTHLLTPGEDVLLIGDECVTTKAGTETYGVDRFFSSIAGKPVPGVSLFALALVSRRDRQAFPVAMEQVVRDPVLAPTPRPAPAKRKPGRPKGSSTQAKADAPLNAEHTRISAMIQGLLARIRSYVTVTYLVLDGHFGNHNAALMARRMGLHLISKLRSDSALYYPYDGPYAGRGPRRISGERIAPTAIPEHFLKQTTVEDAVETRIYQIEARHATFDQPLNLVAITKRHLTTGKQAHIYLFSTDRTLAWDVLRDDYQLRFQIEFVFRDAKHYWGLEDFMVIKDAAVTNAMNLAFFMVNLSRRLMRDRRDTDPNRSVLDLKAHYRGRSYAEEVIKLLPEKPEPGLLRRLLAQVTGLGRIHRLPVDRLTG
;
A
#
# COMPACT_ATOMS: atom_id res chain seq x y z
N MET A 1 -13.85 -23.47 12.45
CA MET A 1 -14.16 -22.11 12.94
C MET A 1 -13.26 -21.67 14.11
N GLU A 2 -12.75 -22.63 14.88
CA GLU A 2 -11.95 -22.36 16.09
C GLU A 2 -10.66 -21.58 15.87
N THR A 3 -10.00 -21.73 14.73
CA THR A 3 -8.68 -21.11 14.47
C THR A 3 -8.75 -19.63 14.08
N ILE A 4 -9.87 -19.12 13.58
CA ILE A 4 -10.00 -17.71 13.12
C ILE A 4 -10.67 -16.83 14.15
N LEU A 5 -11.72 -17.30 14.81
CA LEU A 5 -12.46 -16.49 15.80
C LEU A 5 -11.58 -15.95 16.93
N PRO A 6 -10.66 -16.73 17.52
CA PRO A 6 -9.76 -16.20 18.54
C PRO A 6 -8.93 -15.00 18.04
N LEU A 7 -8.46 -15.03 16.76
CA LEU A 7 -7.73 -13.92 16.17
C LEU A 7 -8.60 -12.67 16.00
N LEU A 8 -9.91 -12.82 15.88
CA LEU A 8 -10.86 -11.72 15.72
C LEU A 8 -11.37 -11.14 17.03
N HIS A 9 -11.07 -11.76 18.18
CA HIS A 9 -11.53 -11.26 19.50
C HIS A 9 -11.01 -9.86 19.80
N CYS A 10 -9.84 -9.48 19.29
CA CYS A 10 -9.32 -8.12 19.41
C CYS A 10 -10.28 -7.05 18.86
N LEU A 11 -11.17 -7.42 17.92
CA LEU A 11 -12.14 -6.53 17.28
C LEU A 11 -13.40 -6.29 18.11
N SER A 12 -13.55 -6.93 19.28
CA SER A 12 -14.77 -6.86 20.09
C SER A 12 -15.03 -5.47 20.68
N GLY A 13 -14.02 -4.60 20.73
CA GLY A 13 -14.15 -3.18 21.09
C GLY A 13 -14.61 -2.30 19.95
N GLU A 14 -14.43 -2.74 18.70
CA GLU A 14 -14.71 -1.96 17.48
C GLU A 14 -16.04 -2.37 16.82
N MET A 15 -16.52 -3.57 17.10
CA MET A 15 -17.72 -4.15 16.51
C MET A 15 -18.51 -4.99 17.49
N THR A 16 -19.83 -5.17 17.22
CA THR A 16 -20.66 -6.09 17.99
C THR A 16 -20.16 -7.54 17.86
N LYS A 17 -20.38 -8.36 18.89
CA LYS A 17 -20.05 -9.80 18.88
C LYS A 17 -20.66 -10.52 17.67
N THR A 18 -21.86 -10.12 17.26
CA THR A 18 -22.54 -10.68 16.08
C THR A 18 -21.78 -10.34 14.79
N THR A 19 -21.35 -9.08 14.61
CA THR A 19 -20.59 -8.64 13.44
C THR A 19 -19.21 -9.32 13.39
N VAL A 20 -18.52 -9.48 14.52
CA VAL A 20 -17.25 -10.23 14.60
C VAL A 20 -17.45 -11.68 14.15
N ARG A 21 -18.52 -12.36 14.61
CA ARG A 21 -18.82 -13.73 14.17
C ARG A 21 -19.13 -13.81 12.67
N GLN A 22 -19.85 -12.81 12.14
CA GLN A 22 -20.14 -12.74 10.69
C GLN A 22 -18.85 -12.51 9.88
N LEU A 23 -17.98 -11.60 10.31
CA LEU A 23 -16.67 -11.39 9.71
C LEU A 23 -15.84 -12.69 9.70
N GLY A 24 -15.85 -13.44 10.81
CA GLY A 24 -15.17 -14.73 10.90
C GLY A 24 -15.70 -15.77 9.90
N ARG A 25 -17.02 -15.84 9.74
CA ARG A 25 -17.64 -16.75 8.73
C ARG A 25 -17.29 -16.33 7.30
N ILE A 26 -17.32 -15.05 7.00
CA ILE A 26 -16.96 -14.50 5.69
C ILE A 26 -15.49 -14.78 5.41
N ALA A 27 -14.60 -14.51 6.36
CA ALA A 27 -13.17 -14.77 6.23
C ALA A 27 -12.88 -16.27 5.99
N LEU A 28 -13.56 -17.17 6.72
CA LEU A 28 -13.42 -18.60 6.51
C LEU A 28 -13.93 -19.01 5.12
N ALA A 29 -15.05 -18.47 4.68
CA ALA A 29 -15.56 -18.71 3.33
C ALA A 29 -14.55 -18.24 2.27
N MET A 30 -13.96 -17.05 2.42
CA MET A 30 -12.95 -16.52 1.49
C MET A 30 -11.67 -17.37 1.47
N LEU A 31 -11.28 -17.95 2.60
CA LEU A 31 -10.14 -18.87 2.68
C LEU A 31 -10.41 -20.22 1.99
N SER A 32 -11.67 -20.67 2.00
CA SER A 32 -12.04 -22.02 1.51
C SER A 32 -12.54 -22.02 0.07
N MET A 33 -13.23 -20.94 -0.35
CA MET A 33 -13.95 -20.89 -1.62
C MET A 33 -13.05 -20.91 -2.85
N THR A 34 -13.63 -21.39 -3.94
CA THR A 34 -13.16 -21.25 -5.31
C THR A 34 -14.00 -20.23 -6.07
N GLY A 35 -13.44 -19.68 -7.13
CA GLY A 35 -14.14 -18.71 -7.99
C GLY A 35 -14.21 -17.30 -7.39
N ARG A 36 -15.10 -16.48 -7.93
CA ARG A 36 -15.20 -15.05 -7.63
C ARG A 36 -15.76 -14.77 -6.24
N VAL A 37 -15.18 -13.81 -5.55
CA VAL A 37 -15.64 -13.37 -4.22
C VAL A 37 -16.84 -12.43 -4.38
N THR A 38 -18.02 -13.00 -4.40
CA THR A 38 -19.31 -12.28 -4.45
C THR A 38 -20.16 -12.63 -3.24
N MET A 39 -21.16 -11.81 -2.89
CA MET A 39 -22.07 -12.14 -1.79
C MET A 39 -22.74 -13.51 -1.96
N LEU A 40 -23.13 -13.85 -3.19
CA LEU A 40 -23.72 -15.14 -3.51
C LEU A 40 -22.68 -16.27 -3.37
N GLY A 41 -21.46 -16.06 -3.88
CA GLY A 41 -20.35 -17.00 -3.71
C GLY A 41 -20.09 -17.29 -2.22
N LEU A 42 -19.93 -16.23 -1.42
CA LEU A 42 -19.70 -16.33 0.02
C LEU A 42 -20.82 -17.10 0.73
N SER A 43 -22.11 -16.82 0.41
CA SER A 43 -23.24 -17.48 1.06
C SER A 43 -23.27 -19.00 0.83
N ARG A 44 -22.72 -19.49 -0.27
CA ARG A 44 -22.63 -20.93 -0.58
C ARG A 44 -21.55 -21.65 0.23
N TRP A 45 -20.58 -20.89 0.80
CA TRP A 45 -19.48 -21.46 1.58
C TRP A 45 -19.59 -21.20 3.09
N THR A 46 -20.58 -20.46 3.55
CA THR A 46 -20.71 -20.06 4.97
C THR A 46 -21.58 -21.01 5.80
N GLY A 47 -22.31 -21.94 5.20
CA GLY A 47 -23.17 -22.89 5.94
C GLY A 47 -24.25 -22.22 6.78
N ILE A 48 -24.56 -22.80 7.94
CA ILE A 48 -25.61 -22.30 8.84
C ILE A 48 -25.30 -20.88 9.35
N GLY A 49 -26.25 -19.95 9.18
CA GLY A 49 -26.13 -18.55 9.59
C GLY A 49 -25.37 -17.67 8.59
N GLY A 50 -25.04 -18.18 7.40
CA GLY A 50 -24.40 -17.47 6.30
C GLY A 50 -25.28 -17.29 5.08
N SER A 51 -26.60 -17.19 5.23
CA SER A 51 -27.52 -16.97 4.11
C SER A 51 -27.17 -15.70 3.31
N TYR A 52 -27.60 -15.63 2.05
CA TYR A 52 -27.40 -14.46 1.19
C TYR A 52 -27.90 -13.16 1.84
N ARG A 53 -29.04 -13.20 2.54
CA ARG A 53 -29.55 -12.05 3.31
C ARG A 53 -28.59 -11.62 4.44
N THR A 54 -27.95 -12.58 5.09
CA THR A 54 -26.94 -12.27 6.13
C THR A 54 -25.71 -11.61 5.52
N MET A 55 -25.27 -12.07 4.34
CA MET A 55 -24.21 -11.40 3.59
C MET A 55 -24.61 -9.99 3.20
N GLN A 56 -25.79 -9.79 2.65
CA GLN A 56 -26.32 -8.47 2.31
C GLN A 56 -26.30 -7.52 3.51
N ARG A 57 -26.79 -7.95 4.68
CA ARG A 57 -26.78 -7.13 5.90
C ARG A 57 -25.37 -6.73 6.28
N PHE A 58 -24.41 -7.66 6.27
CA PHE A 58 -23.01 -7.33 6.57
C PHE A 58 -22.46 -6.29 5.61
N PHE A 59 -22.60 -6.51 4.30
CA PHE A 59 -22.07 -5.57 3.29
C PHE A 59 -22.77 -4.21 3.30
N HIS A 60 -24.00 -4.09 3.79
CA HIS A 60 -24.71 -2.82 3.92
C HIS A 60 -24.58 -2.16 5.31
N THR A 61 -23.87 -2.76 6.25
CA THR A 61 -23.57 -2.17 7.57
C THR A 61 -22.38 -1.24 7.47
N THR A 62 -22.48 -0.02 7.98
CA THR A 62 -21.30 0.86 8.10
C THR A 62 -20.36 0.31 9.16
N LEU A 63 -19.12 0.03 8.76
CA LEU A 63 -18.09 -0.54 9.62
C LEU A 63 -16.91 0.44 9.77
N PRO A 64 -16.31 0.55 10.97
CA PRO A 64 -15.17 1.44 11.23
C PRO A 64 -13.86 0.81 10.73
N TRP A 65 -13.70 0.65 9.43
CA TRP A 65 -12.61 -0.15 8.85
C TRP A 65 -11.20 0.29 9.24
N ALA A 66 -10.95 1.59 9.37
CA ALA A 66 -9.63 2.07 9.82
C ALA A 66 -9.32 1.59 11.24
N ALA A 67 -10.31 1.53 12.14
CA ALA A 67 -10.15 0.98 13.48
C ALA A 67 -9.99 -0.54 13.44
N ILE A 68 -10.78 -1.25 12.63
CA ILE A 68 -10.72 -2.71 12.46
C ILE A 68 -9.36 -3.14 11.93
N LEU A 69 -8.89 -2.53 10.86
CA LEU A 69 -7.58 -2.84 10.25
C LEU A 69 -6.45 -2.57 11.24
N TRP A 70 -6.45 -1.40 11.88
CA TRP A 70 -5.45 -1.05 12.86
C TRP A 70 -5.45 -1.98 14.08
N CYS A 71 -6.63 -2.24 14.65
CA CYS A 71 -6.75 -3.14 15.81
C CYS A 71 -6.16 -4.52 15.50
N PHE A 72 -6.47 -5.08 14.33
CA PHE A 72 -5.92 -6.36 13.91
C PHE A 72 -4.40 -6.32 13.70
N VAL A 73 -3.91 -5.30 12.98
CA VAL A 73 -2.48 -5.13 12.67
C VAL A 73 -1.65 -4.95 13.96
N ARG A 74 -2.06 -4.06 14.86
CA ARG A 74 -1.33 -3.84 16.12
C ARG A 74 -1.30 -5.07 17.02
N THR A 75 -2.40 -5.86 17.05
CA THR A 75 -2.49 -7.02 17.92
C THR A 75 -1.69 -8.20 17.42
N HIS A 76 -1.59 -8.37 16.09
CA HIS A 76 -1.10 -9.62 15.52
C HIS A 76 0.14 -9.49 14.62
N LEU A 77 0.46 -8.29 14.14
CA LEU A 77 1.44 -8.13 13.06
C LEU A 77 2.60 -7.19 13.40
N LEU A 78 2.41 -6.24 14.31
CA LEU A 78 3.44 -5.30 14.75
C LEU A 78 3.74 -5.47 16.25
N THR A 79 4.88 -4.96 16.66
CA THR A 79 5.28 -4.89 18.07
C THR A 79 5.24 -3.46 18.60
N PRO A 80 4.96 -3.24 19.91
CA PRO A 80 5.02 -1.91 20.48
C PRO A 80 6.38 -1.26 20.30
N GLY A 81 6.40 0.03 19.91
CA GLY A 81 7.64 0.80 19.69
C GLY A 81 8.34 0.49 18.38
N GLU A 82 7.81 -0.38 17.53
CA GLU A 82 8.41 -0.71 16.24
C GLU A 82 8.51 0.53 15.35
N ASP A 83 9.67 0.76 14.75
CA ASP A 83 9.88 1.79 13.73
C ASP A 83 9.41 1.27 12.37
N VAL A 84 8.40 1.93 11.83
CA VAL A 84 7.73 1.53 10.60
C VAL A 84 7.69 2.67 9.59
N LEU A 85 7.66 2.33 8.30
CA LEU A 85 7.38 3.28 7.23
C LEU A 85 5.87 3.39 7.01
N LEU A 86 5.39 4.59 6.76
CA LEU A 86 4.05 4.80 6.21
C LEU A 86 4.17 4.90 4.69
N ILE A 87 3.54 3.99 3.98
CA ILE A 87 3.50 4.00 2.52
C ILE A 87 2.09 4.22 2.02
N GLY A 88 1.95 4.86 0.87
CA GLY A 88 0.65 5.08 0.23
C GLY A 88 0.74 4.98 -1.27
N ASP A 89 -0.34 4.47 -1.89
CA ASP A 89 -0.43 4.38 -3.34
C ASP A 89 -1.90 4.27 -3.80
N GLU A 90 -2.14 4.60 -5.06
CA GLU A 90 -3.45 4.50 -5.71
C GLU A 90 -3.59 3.18 -6.47
N CYS A 91 -4.76 2.58 -6.37
CA CYS A 91 -5.07 1.36 -7.10
C CYS A 91 -6.41 1.49 -7.82
N VAL A 92 -6.43 1.16 -9.10
CA VAL A 92 -7.64 1.13 -9.92
C VAL A 92 -8.11 -0.31 -10.09
N THR A 93 -9.41 -0.54 -9.84
CA THR A 93 -10.09 -1.79 -10.14
C THR A 93 -11.08 -1.57 -11.26
N THR A 94 -10.96 -2.32 -12.36
CA THR A 94 -11.85 -2.20 -13.51
C THR A 94 -13.26 -2.68 -13.20
N LYS A 95 -14.26 -1.99 -13.72
CA LYS A 95 -15.68 -2.34 -13.60
C LYS A 95 -16.37 -2.22 -14.94
N ALA A 96 -17.16 -3.24 -15.30
CA ALA A 96 -17.93 -3.25 -16.53
C ALA A 96 -19.29 -2.51 -16.38
N GLY A 97 -19.81 -2.43 -15.13
CA GLY A 97 -21.11 -1.78 -14.86
C GLY A 97 -20.95 -0.29 -14.59
N THR A 98 -21.99 0.47 -14.86
CA THR A 98 -22.08 1.92 -14.66
C THR A 98 -22.65 2.33 -13.30
N GLU A 99 -23.31 1.38 -12.61
CA GLU A 99 -24.08 1.64 -11.38
C GLU A 99 -23.23 1.53 -10.08
N THR A 100 -21.98 1.06 -10.19
CA THR A 100 -21.11 0.93 -9.01
C THR A 100 -20.79 2.32 -8.47
N TYR A 101 -21.00 2.52 -7.15
CA TYR A 101 -20.69 3.79 -6.49
C TYR A 101 -19.25 4.23 -6.78
N GLY A 102 -19.11 5.50 -7.21
CA GLY A 102 -17.82 6.11 -7.53
C GLY A 102 -17.12 5.54 -8.77
N VAL A 103 -17.84 4.79 -9.63
CA VAL A 103 -17.29 4.39 -10.92
C VAL A 103 -17.09 5.61 -11.81
N ASP A 104 -15.89 5.70 -12.40
CA ASP A 104 -15.49 6.76 -13.33
C ASP A 104 -14.38 6.23 -14.23
N ARG A 105 -13.83 7.07 -15.11
CA ARG A 105 -12.71 6.72 -15.97
C ARG A 105 -11.39 7.07 -15.30
N PHE A 106 -10.67 6.06 -14.83
CA PHE A 106 -9.35 6.20 -14.21
C PHE A 106 -8.26 5.68 -15.14
N PHE A 107 -7.09 6.32 -15.11
CA PHE A 107 -5.94 5.86 -15.87
C PHE A 107 -5.44 4.52 -15.35
N SER A 108 -5.34 3.54 -16.23
CA SER A 108 -4.74 2.24 -15.92
C SER A 108 -3.37 2.15 -16.58
N SER A 109 -2.32 1.97 -15.79
CA SER A 109 -0.96 1.77 -16.30
C SER A 109 -0.84 0.49 -17.14
N ILE A 110 -1.61 -0.54 -16.82
CA ILE A 110 -1.65 -1.81 -17.55
C ILE A 110 -2.29 -1.61 -18.92
N ALA A 111 -3.39 -0.86 -19.01
CA ALA A 111 -4.09 -0.60 -20.26
C ALA A 111 -3.51 0.60 -21.04
N GLY A 112 -2.64 1.41 -20.44
CA GLY A 112 -2.07 2.62 -21.04
C GLY A 112 -3.10 3.72 -21.35
N LYS A 113 -4.33 3.62 -20.84
CA LYS A 113 -5.45 4.53 -21.12
C LYS A 113 -6.44 4.60 -19.98
N PRO A 114 -7.32 5.63 -19.93
CA PRO A 114 -8.43 5.67 -18.98
C PRO A 114 -9.43 4.52 -19.24
N VAL A 115 -9.72 3.76 -18.19
CA VAL A 115 -10.69 2.64 -18.20
C VAL A 115 -11.80 2.89 -17.20
N PRO A 116 -13.03 2.36 -17.43
CA PRO A 116 -14.08 2.39 -16.43
C PRO A 116 -13.65 1.58 -15.22
N GLY A 117 -13.80 2.15 -14.03
CA GLY A 117 -13.38 1.48 -12.82
C GLY A 117 -13.65 2.30 -11.56
N VAL A 118 -13.19 1.77 -10.47
CA VAL A 118 -13.20 2.42 -9.16
C VAL A 118 -11.76 2.60 -8.73
N SER A 119 -11.39 3.81 -8.33
CA SER A 119 -10.08 4.08 -7.76
C SER A 119 -10.14 4.14 -6.24
N LEU A 120 -9.10 3.68 -5.60
CA LEU A 120 -8.90 3.75 -4.16
C LEU A 120 -7.47 4.20 -3.85
N PHE A 121 -7.30 4.95 -2.76
CA PHE A 121 -6.01 5.24 -2.18
C PHE A 121 -5.86 4.43 -0.89
N ALA A 122 -4.77 3.68 -0.76
CA ALA A 122 -4.50 2.86 0.41
C ALA A 122 -3.25 3.35 1.15
N LEU A 123 -3.31 3.26 2.49
CA LEU A 123 -2.16 3.45 3.37
C LEU A 123 -1.80 2.11 4.02
N ALA A 124 -0.52 1.80 4.04
CA ALA A 124 -0.01 0.63 4.73
C ALA A 124 1.21 0.99 5.60
N LEU A 125 1.40 0.25 6.69
CA LEU A 125 2.60 0.30 7.50
C LEU A 125 3.55 -0.80 7.04
N VAL A 126 4.81 -0.45 6.79
CA VAL A 126 5.86 -1.42 6.45
C VAL A 126 6.74 -1.66 7.65
N SER A 127 6.79 -2.89 8.11
CA SER A 127 7.82 -3.33 9.04
C SER A 127 9.15 -3.44 8.30
N ARG A 128 10.13 -2.62 8.70
CA ARG A 128 11.49 -2.72 8.15
C ARG A 128 12.14 -4.07 8.47
N ARG A 129 11.85 -4.61 9.66
CA ARG A 129 12.34 -5.91 10.12
C ARG A 129 11.81 -7.05 9.25
N ASP A 130 10.48 -7.10 9.07
CA ASP A 130 9.81 -8.20 8.35
C ASP A 130 9.76 -7.96 6.83
N ARG A 131 10.10 -6.75 6.37
CA ARG A 131 10.03 -6.29 4.97
C ARG A 131 8.65 -6.55 4.35
N GLN A 132 7.59 -6.34 5.14
CA GLN A 132 6.19 -6.57 4.74
C GLN A 132 5.34 -5.36 5.04
N ALA A 133 4.41 -5.04 4.13
CA ALA A 133 3.43 -3.99 4.29
C ALA A 133 2.11 -4.54 4.85
N PHE A 134 1.51 -3.84 5.79
CA PHE A 134 0.22 -4.15 6.41
C PHE A 134 -0.76 -3.01 6.11
N PRO A 135 -1.78 -3.21 5.27
CA PRO A 135 -2.78 -2.17 4.99
C PRO A 135 -3.55 -1.79 6.26
N VAL A 136 -3.63 -0.49 6.53
CA VAL A 136 -4.24 0.06 7.76
C VAL A 136 -5.35 1.07 7.49
N ALA A 137 -5.41 1.64 6.30
CA ALA A 137 -6.49 2.51 5.89
C ALA A 137 -6.66 2.48 4.37
N MET A 138 -7.89 2.65 3.90
CA MET A 138 -8.22 2.75 2.50
C MET A 138 -9.44 3.65 2.33
N GLU A 139 -9.38 4.54 1.35
CA GLU A 139 -10.50 5.37 0.93
C GLU A 139 -10.72 5.26 -0.58
N GLN A 140 -11.98 5.24 -0.97
CA GLN A 140 -12.35 5.32 -2.37
C GLN A 140 -12.12 6.74 -2.90
N VAL A 141 -11.54 6.86 -4.08
CA VAL A 141 -11.38 8.13 -4.79
C VAL A 141 -12.64 8.38 -5.60
N VAL A 142 -13.56 9.14 -5.03
CA VAL A 142 -14.79 9.58 -5.73
C VAL A 142 -14.56 10.97 -6.30
N ARG A 143 -14.73 11.12 -7.60
CA ARG A 143 -14.67 12.44 -8.25
C ARG A 143 -16.01 13.13 -8.09
N ASP A 144 -15.97 14.34 -7.54
CA ASP A 144 -17.16 15.19 -7.47
C ASP A 144 -17.39 15.80 -8.87
N PRO A 145 -18.52 15.51 -9.52
CA PRO A 145 -18.83 16.07 -10.84
C PRO A 145 -18.93 17.60 -10.82
N VAL A 146 -19.21 18.22 -9.66
CA VAL A 146 -19.26 19.68 -9.48
C VAL A 146 -17.86 20.29 -9.44
N LEU A 147 -16.86 19.52 -9.02
CA LEU A 147 -15.44 19.92 -8.98
C LEU A 147 -14.66 19.45 -10.22
N ALA A 148 -15.31 18.85 -11.19
CA ALA A 148 -14.66 18.52 -12.46
C ALA A 148 -14.05 19.82 -13.03
N PRO A 149 -12.74 19.82 -13.37
CA PRO A 149 -12.12 21.01 -13.91
C PRO A 149 -12.89 21.41 -15.17
N THR A 150 -13.60 22.52 -15.10
CA THR A 150 -14.12 23.18 -16.31
C THR A 150 -12.96 23.28 -17.30
N PRO A 151 -13.17 22.93 -18.58
CA PRO A 151 -12.13 23.08 -19.58
C PRO A 151 -11.53 24.48 -19.41
N ARG A 152 -10.26 24.56 -19.02
CA ARG A 152 -9.62 25.86 -18.89
C ARG A 152 -9.75 26.54 -20.25
N PRO A 153 -10.38 27.72 -20.36
CA PRO A 153 -10.31 28.49 -21.57
C PRO A 153 -8.83 28.65 -21.93
N ALA A 154 -8.51 28.52 -23.21
CA ALA A 154 -7.14 28.67 -23.68
C ALA A 154 -6.49 29.90 -23.01
N PRO A 155 -5.31 29.76 -22.40
CA PRO A 155 -4.73 30.84 -21.63
C PRO A 155 -4.61 32.07 -22.55
N ALA A 156 -5.39 33.14 -22.24
CA ALA A 156 -5.20 34.42 -22.88
C ALA A 156 -3.72 34.76 -22.76
N LYS A 157 -3.07 35.16 -23.84
CA LYS A 157 -1.65 35.55 -23.87
C LYS A 157 -1.41 36.54 -22.74
N ARG A 158 -0.85 36.10 -21.63
CA ARG A 158 -0.52 36.96 -20.49
C ARG A 158 0.57 37.91 -20.93
N LYS A 159 0.37 39.21 -20.69
CA LYS A 159 1.42 40.21 -20.84
C LYS A 159 2.63 39.77 -19.99
N PRO A 160 3.87 39.88 -20.49
CA PRO A 160 5.05 39.63 -19.66
C PRO A 160 5.07 40.55 -18.45
N GLY A 161 5.28 40.00 -17.27
CA GLY A 161 5.39 40.77 -16.03
C GLY A 161 4.42 40.33 -14.95
N ARG A 162 4.76 40.64 -13.71
CA ARG A 162 3.94 40.31 -12.52
C ARG A 162 2.77 41.31 -12.41
N PRO A 163 1.53 40.86 -12.20
CA PRO A 163 0.40 41.78 -11.98
C PRO A 163 0.65 42.70 -10.79
N LYS A 164 0.36 44.02 -10.98
CA LYS A 164 0.49 45.03 -9.93
C LYS A 164 -0.41 44.63 -8.73
N GLY A 165 0.15 44.61 -7.51
CA GLY A 165 -0.56 44.24 -6.28
C GLY A 165 -0.56 42.73 -5.95
N SER A 166 0.03 41.86 -6.78
CA SER A 166 0.18 40.47 -6.42
C SER A 166 1.28 40.30 -5.36
N SER A 167 0.95 39.73 -4.20
CA SER A 167 1.95 39.26 -3.22
C SER A 167 2.42 37.85 -3.58
N THR A 168 3.67 37.54 -3.29
CA THR A 168 4.14 36.14 -3.40
C THR A 168 3.79 35.46 -2.08
N GLN A 169 2.80 34.57 -2.10
CA GLN A 169 2.57 33.69 -0.97
C GLN A 169 3.84 32.87 -0.74
N ALA A 170 4.27 32.78 0.51
CA ALA A 170 5.41 31.94 0.84
C ALA A 170 5.09 30.49 0.42
N LYS A 171 6.04 29.78 -0.18
CA LYS A 171 5.82 28.38 -0.62
C LYS A 171 5.41 27.48 0.54
N ALA A 172 5.89 27.78 1.75
CA ALA A 172 5.53 27.06 2.97
C ALA A 172 4.05 27.17 3.34
N ASP A 173 3.37 28.27 2.95
CA ASP A 173 1.97 28.56 3.27
C ASP A 173 1.03 28.21 2.10
N ALA A 174 1.57 27.63 1.02
CA ALA A 174 0.76 27.30 -0.15
C ALA A 174 -0.37 26.32 0.23
N PRO A 175 -1.60 26.49 -0.29
CA PRO A 175 -2.68 25.54 -0.08
C PRO A 175 -2.33 24.21 -0.75
N LEU A 176 -2.69 23.12 -0.10
CA LEU A 176 -2.65 21.80 -0.72
C LEU A 176 -3.75 21.72 -1.80
N ASN A 177 -3.50 20.97 -2.86
CA ASN A 177 -4.55 20.64 -3.82
C ASN A 177 -5.55 19.64 -3.20
N ALA A 178 -6.68 19.39 -3.87
CA ALA A 178 -7.74 18.52 -3.36
C ALA A 178 -7.26 17.09 -3.04
N GLU A 179 -6.41 16.53 -3.90
CA GLU A 179 -5.82 15.20 -3.70
C GLU A 179 -4.97 15.15 -2.41
N HIS A 180 -4.01 16.08 -2.27
CA HIS A 180 -3.15 16.12 -1.08
C HIS A 180 -3.93 16.47 0.19
N THR A 181 -5.01 17.28 0.09
CA THR A 181 -5.90 17.56 1.22
C THR A 181 -6.61 16.30 1.71
N ARG A 182 -7.15 15.50 0.80
CA ARG A 182 -7.80 14.22 1.10
C ARG A 182 -6.80 13.24 1.73
N ILE A 183 -5.64 13.06 1.11
CA ILE A 183 -4.58 12.17 1.63
C ILE A 183 -4.11 12.65 3.01
N SER A 184 -3.96 13.98 3.21
CA SER A 184 -3.58 14.56 4.50
C SER A 184 -4.58 14.20 5.60
N ALA A 185 -5.89 14.34 5.34
CA ALA A 185 -6.93 13.99 6.31
C ALA A 185 -6.87 12.50 6.68
N MET A 186 -6.69 11.65 5.69
CA MET A 186 -6.54 10.20 5.87
C MET A 186 -5.31 9.85 6.73
N ILE A 187 -4.16 10.46 6.45
CA ILE A 187 -2.93 10.25 7.24
C ILE A 187 -3.09 10.79 8.66
N GLN A 188 -3.67 11.98 8.85
CA GLN A 188 -3.90 12.56 10.18
C GLN A 188 -4.79 11.65 11.04
N GLY A 189 -5.89 11.16 10.48
CA GLY A 189 -6.78 10.21 11.16
C GLY A 189 -6.07 8.91 11.54
N LEU A 190 -5.19 8.41 10.69
CA LEU A 190 -4.36 7.24 10.97
C LEU A 190 -3.33 7.53 12.07
N LEU A 191 -2.54 8.60 11.94
CA LEU A 191 -1.49 8.95 12.90
C LEU A 191 -2.04 9.18 14.31
N ALA A 192 -3.25 9.76 14.44
CA ALA A 192 -3.91 9.92 15.73
C ALA A 192 -4.17 8.58 16.44
N ARG A 193 -4.32 7.48 15.70
CA ARG A 193 -4.57 6.14 16.23
C ARG A 193 -3.29 5.36 16.54
N ILE A 194 -2.23 5.55 15.76
CA ILE A 194 -1.07 4.65 15.75
C ILE A 194 0.14 5.16 16.52
N ARG A 195 0.30 6.49 16.70
CA ARG A 195 1.50 7.12 17.30
C ARG A 195 1.84 6.66 18.73
N SER A 196 0.85 6.20 19.49
CA SER A 196 1.07 5.65 20.83
C SER A 196 1.63 4.24 20.83
N TYR A 197 1.68 3.58 19.67
CA TYR A 197 2.05 2.17 19.57
C TYR A 197 3.28 1.94 18.69
N VAL A 198 3.42 2.68 17.59
CA VAL A 198 4.55 2.57 16.65
C VAL A 198 5.16 3.94 16.37
N THR A 199 6.44 3.95 16.00
CA THR A 199 7.12 5.16 15.53
C THR A 199 7.00 5.26 14.02
N VAL A 200 6.52 6.42 13.54
CA VAL A 200 6.43 6.72 12.11
C VAL A 200 7.14 8.04 11.85
N THR A 201 8.27 7.97 11.19
CA THR A 201 9.09 9.15 10.83
C THR A 201 8.96 9.49 9.35
N TYR A 202 8.78 8.48 8.50
CA TYR A 202 8.82 8.64 7.05
C TYR A 202 7.50 8.25 6.39
N LEU A 203 7.06 9.11 5.46
CA LEU A 203 6.02 8.84 4.47
C LEU A 203 6.71 8.56 3.14
N VAL A 204 6.49 7.37 2.57
CA VAL A 204 7.11 6.96 1.32
C VAL A 204 6.05 6.84 0.24
N LEU A 205 6.16 7.66 -0.79
CA LEU A 205 5.20 7.74 -1.90
C LEU A 205 5.93 7.56 -3.24
N ASP A 206 5.18 7.21 -4.28
CA ASP A 206 5.73 7.03 -5.62
C ASP A 206 6.16 8.36 -6.28
N GLY A 207 6.68 8.29 -7.51
CA GLY A 207 7.17 9.46 -8.25
C GLY A 207 6.08 10.47 -8.65
N HIS A 208 4.80 10.12 -8.63
CA HIS A 208 3.70 11.08 -8.80
C HIS A 208 3.70 12.15 -7.69
N PHE A 209 4.06 11.74 -6.49
CA PHE A 209 4.19 12.59 -5.31
C PHE A 209 5.60 13.18 -5.14
N GLY A 210 6.47 13.08 -6.13
CA GLY A 210 7.79 13.73 -6.15
C GLY A 210 7.69 15.23 -6.38
N ASN A 211 6.89 15.94 -5.60
CA ASN A 211 6.58 17.35 -5.78
C ASN A 211 6.50 18.12 -4.45
N HIS A 212 6.50 19.46 -4.54
CA HIS A 212 6.47 20.34 -3.37
C HIS A 212 5.23 20.16 -2.51
N ASN A 213 4.05 19.94 -3.10
CA ASN A 213 2.80 19.79 -2.34
C ASN A 213 2.84 18.54 -1.44
N ALA A 214 3.40 17.44 -1.93
CA ALA A 214 3.58 16.22 -1.12
C ALA A 214 4.59 16.43 0.02
N ALA A 215 5.71 17.13 -0.24
CA ALA A 215 6.68 17.48 0.80
C ALA A 215 6.07 18.41 1.86
N LEU A 216 5.27 19.40 1.46
CA LEU A 216 4.55 20.29 2.35
C LEU A 216 3.51 19.52 3.18
N MET A 217 2.76 18.61 2.55
CA MET A 217 1.81 17.72 3.22
C MET A 217 2.50 16.89 4.32
N ALA A 218 3.57 16.19 3.98
CA ALA A 218 4.32 15.36 4.94
C ALA A 218 4.84 16.21 6.11
N ARG A 219 5.45 17.38 5.85
CA ARG A 219 5.96 18.29 6.87
C ARG A 219 4.88 18.79 7.82
N ARG A 220 3.69 19.15 7.32
CA ARG A 220 2.56 19.60 8.15
C ARG A 220 2.07 18.51 9.12
N MET A 221 2.35 17.25 8.83
CA MET A 221 2.03 16.11 9.69
C MET A 221 3.20 15.67 10.58
N GLY A 222 4.33 16.39 10.53
CA GLY A 222 5.55 16.04 11.28
C GLY A 222 6.24 14.79 10.73
N LEU A 223 6.11 14.53 9.42
CA LEU A 223 6.76 13.42 8.73
C LEU A 223 7.78 13.94 7.71
N HIS A 224 8.78 13.13 7.42
CA HIS A 224 9.65 13.31 6.26
C HIS A 224 9.08 12.54 5.06
N LEU A 225 9.15 13.16 3.87
CA LEU A 225 8.80 12.51 2.62
C LEU A 225 10.03 11.81 2.02
N ILE A 226 9.84 10.55 1.61
CA ILE A 226 10.76 9.84 0.70
C ILE A 226 9.99 9.59 -0.60
N SER A 227 10.56 9.99 -1.74
CA SER A 227 9.94 9.77 -3.05
C SER A 227 10.99 9.81 -4.17
N LYS A 228 10.52 9.73 -5.41
CA LYS A 228 11.33 9.79 -6.62
C LYS A 228 11.01 11.06 -7.39
N LEU A 229 12.04 11.79 -7.85
CA LEU A 229 11.88 12.89 -8.79
C LEU A 229 11.83 12.37 -10.23
N ARG A 230 11.31 13.19 -11.12
CA ARG A 230 11.38 12.95 -12.56
C ARG A 230 12.85 13.02 -13.02
N SER A 231 13.19 12.25 -14.04
CA SER A 231 14.56 12.24 -14.58
C SER A 231 14.98 13.57 -15.19
N ASP A 232 14.03 14.39 -15.67
CA ASP A 232 14.25 15.72 -16.25
C ASP A 232 14.26 16.86 -15.20
N SER A 233 14.15 16.55 -13.91
CA SER A 233 14.10 17.53 -12.82
C SER A 233 15.29 18.48 -12.85
N ALA A 234 15.01 19.76 -12.71
CA ALA A 234 16.03 20.81 -12.63
C ALA A 234 16.58 20.88 -11.20
N LEU A 235 17.70 20.19 -10.98
CA LEU A 235 18.41 20.09 -9.71
C LEU A 235 19.70 20.92 -9.75
N TYR A 236 20.02 21.55 -8.63
CA TYR A 236 21.16 22.44 -8.48
C TYR A 236 21.92 22.13 -7.19
N TYR A 237 23.21 22.31 -7.19
CA TYR A 237 23.99 22.36 -5.95
C TYR A 237 23.57 23.57 -5.13
N PRO A 238 23.68 23.55 -3.79
CA PRO A 238 23.58 24.76 -2.98
C PRO A 238 24.62 25.80 -3.45
N TYR A 239 24.26 27.07 -3.42
CA TYR A 239 25.22 28.14 -3.73
C TYR A 239 26.08 28.42 -2.49
N ASP A 240 27.37 28.29 -2.63
CA ASP A 240 28.40 28.51 -1.60
C ASP A 240 29.26 29.77 -1.82
N GLY A 241 29.02 30.48 -2.93
CA GLY A 241 29.77 31.66 -3.27
C GLY A 241 29.41 32.89 -2.44
N PRO A 242 30.21 34.00 -2.58
CA PRO A 242 30.00 35.23 -1.82
C PRO A 242 28.67 35.88 -2.17
N TYR A 243 28.10 36.60 -1.20
CA TYR A 243 26.94 37.45 -1.46
C TYR A 243 27.33 38.67 -2.32
N ALA A 244 26.61 38.89 -3.40
CA ALA A 244 26.88 39.97 -4.34
C ALA A 244 26.55 41.40 -3.80
N GLY A 245 26.14 41.53 -2.54
CA GLY A 245 25.86 42.78 -1.88
C GLY A 245 24.56 43.49 -2.33
N ARG A 246 23.87 42.96 -3.34
CA ARG A 246 22.66 43.57 -3.91
C ARG A 246 21.60 42.54 -4.26
N GLY A 247 20.36 42.77 -3.88
CA GLY A 247 19.22 41.89 -4.18
C GLY A 247 19.10 40.65 -3.26
N PRO A 248 18.19 39.73 -3.51
CA PRO A 248 18.05 38.49 -2.76
C PRO A 248 19.31 37.61 -2.88
N ARG A 249 19.72 36.98 -1.77
CA ARG A 249 20.88 36.04 -1.79
C ARG A 249 20.61 34.88 -2.74
N ARG A 250 21.57 34.62 -3.62
CA ARG A 250 21.53 33.40 -4.49
C ARG A 250 21.59 32.16 -3.61
N ILE A 251 20.68 31.20 -3.83
CA ILE A 251 20.58 29.96 -3.06
C ILE A 251 20.93 28.70 -3.88
N SER A 252 20.89 28.81 -5.23
CA SER A 252 21.18 27.71 -6.15
C SER A 252 22.47 27.96 -6.90
N GLY A 253 23.38 27.00 -6.87
CA GLY A 253 24.63 26.99 -7.58
C GLY A 253 24.50 26.47 -9.03
N GLU A 254 25.40 25.61 -9.44
CA GLU A 254 25.41 24.97 -10.75
C GLU A 254 24.34 23.87 -10.85
N ARG A 255 23.91 23.60 -12.09
CA ARG A 255 22.95 22.53 -12.34
C ARG A 255 23.64 21.17 -12.19
N ILE A 256 22.99 20.23 -11.51
CA ILE A 256 23.46 18.85 -11.37
C ILE A 256 23.23 18.13 -12.71
N ALA A 257 24.32 17.72 -13.35
CA ALA A 257 24.30 16.90 -14.55
C ALA A 257 24.49 15.43 -14.15
N PRO A 258 23.56 14.50 -14.48
CA PRO A 258 23.66 13.11 -14.03
C PRO A 258 24.91 12.37 -14.57
N THR A 259 25.50 12.88 -15.66
CA THR A 259 26.70 12.32 -16.31
C THR A 259 28.00 12.86 -15.75
N ALA A 260 27.95 13.92 -14.91
CA ALA A 260 29.15 14.62 -14.42
C ALA A 260 29.01 15.01 -12.94
N ILE A 261 28.55 14.09 -12.12
CA ILE A 261 28.48 14.29 -10.67
C ILE A 261 29.89 14.12 -10.09
N PRO A 262 30.40 15.10 -9.30
CA PRO A 262 31.73 15.02 -8.71
C PRO A 262 31.94 13.80 -7.80
N GLU A 263 33.12 13.22 -7.84
CA GLU A 263 33.49 11.99 -7.12
C GLU A 263 33.34 12.08 -5.60
N HIS A 264 33.51 13.26 -5.01
CA HIS A 264 33.37 13.42 -3.57
C HIS A 264 31.94 13.16 -3.04
N PHE A 265 30.93 13.16 -3.90
CA PHE A 265 29.57 12.74 -3.59
C PHE A 265 29.33 11.24 -3.76
N LEU A 266 30.29 10.50 -4.38
CA LEU A 266 30.17 9.08 -4.63
C LEU A 266 30.14 8.30 -3.31
N LYS A 267 29.19 7.39 -3.18
CA LYS A 267 29.01 6.50 -2.03
C LYS A 267 29.29 5.04 -2.37
N GLN A 268 28.92 4.61 -3.56
CA GLN A 268 29.07 3.21 -3.98
C GLN A 268 29.23 3.11 -5.49
N THR A 269 30.07 2.17 -5.92
CA THR A 269 30.14 1.70 -7.32
C THR A 269 30.03 0.18 -7.31
N THR A 270 29.17 -0.36 -8.19
CA THR A 270 29.05 -1.80 -8.44
C THR A 270 29.04 -2.05 -9.94
N VAL A 271 29.58 -3.21 -10.35
CA VAL A 271 29.53 -3.67 -11.74
C VAL A 271 28.92 -5.06 -11.76
N GLU A 272 27.77 -5.19 -12.40
CA GLU A 272 27.04 -6.45 -12.56
C GLU A 272 26.54 -6.54 -14.00
N ASP A 273 26.69 -7.68 -14.67
CA ASP A 273 26.22 -7.94 -16.03
C ASP A 273 26.62 -6.85 -17.05
N ALA A 274 27.88 -6.39 -17.00
CA ALA A 274 28.41 -5.28 -17.80
C ALA A 274 27.67 -3.94 -17.59
N VAL A 275 26.99 -3.76 -16.47
CA VAL A 275 26.35 -2.49 -16.06
C VAL A 275 27.08 -1.93 -14.86
N GLU A 276 27.74 -0.80 -15.03
CA GLU A 276 28.29 -0.01 -13.94
C GLU A 276 27.14 0.81 -13.30
N THR A 277 26.94 0.63 -12.00
CA THR A 277 26.00 1.42 -11.20
C THR A 277 26.77 2.26 -10.20
N ARG A 278 26.58 3.56 -10.22
CA ARG A 278 27.18 4.52 -9.29
C ARG A 278 26.10 5.23 -8.50
N ILE A 279 26.28 5.35 -7.19
CA ILE A 279 25.33 5.96 -6.26
C ILE A 279 26.01 7.16 -5.60
N TYR A 280 25.36 8.30 -5.69
CA TYR A 280 25.81 9.57 -5.13
C TYR A 280 24.81 10.08 -4.11
N GLN A 281 25.28 10.75 -3.05
CA GLN A 281 24.44 11.46 -2.10
C GLN A 281 24.80 12.93 -2.10
N ILE A 282 23.80 13.78 -2.34
CA ILE A 282 23.98 15.22 -2.61
C ILE A 282 22.91 16.01 -1.85
N GLU A 283 23.29 17.08 -1.17
CA GLU A 283 22.30 18.10 -0.81
C GLU A 283 21.96 18.90 -2.07
N ALA A 284 20.70 18.83 -2.53
CA ALA A 284 20.28 19.44 -3.78
C ALA A 284 19.19 20.49 -3.57
N ARG A 285 19.22 21.54 -4.39
CA ARG A 285 18.14 22.52 -4.54
C ARG A 285 17.30 22.18 -5.75
N HIS A 286 15.99 22.31 -5.61
CA HIS A 286 15.04 22.15 -6.72
C HIS A 286 14.21 23.43 -6.86
N ALA A 287 13.92 23.84 -8.09
CA ALA A 287 13.24 25.11 -8.36
C ALA A 287 11.88 25.29 -7.66
N THR A 288 11.13 24.18 -7.49
CA THR A 288 9.78 24.23 -6.91
C THR A 288 9.75 24.01 -5.41
N PHE A 289 10.71 23.28 -4.83
CA PHE A 289 10.74 23.04 -3.39
C PHE A 289 11.22 24.28 -2.63
N ASP A 290 10.72 24.44 -1.41
CA ASP A 290 11.09 25.56 -0.53
C ASP A 290 12.38 25.30 0.26
N GLN A 291 12.72 24.04 0.46
CA GLN A 291 13.89 23.58 1.22
C GLN A 291 14.83 22.74 0.37
N PRO A 292 16.11 22.60 0.74
CA PRO A 292 17.00 21.62 0.14
C PRO A 292 16.49 20.21 0.35
N LEU A 293 16.85 19.32 -0.55
CA LEU A 293 16.53 17.90 -0.52
C LEU A 293 17.80 17.09 -0.31
N ASN A 294 17.71 16.02 0.43
CA ASN A 294 18.70 14.96 0.45
C ASN A 294 18.45 14.07 -0.80
N LEU A 295 19.31 14.19 -1.78
CA LEU A 295 19.19 13.53 -3.08
C LEU A 295 20.11 12.30 -3.12
N VAL A 296 19.58 11.15 -3.49
CA VAL A 296 20.35 9.97 -3.90
C VAL A 296 20.21 9.82 -5.40
N ALA A 297 21.27 10.14 -6.13
CA ALA A 297 21.34 9.95 -7.57
C ALA A 297 21.96 8.58 -7.89
N ILE A 298 21.22 7.72 -8.58
CA ILE A 298 21.66 6.41 -9.02
C ILE A 298 21.85 6.47 -10.53
N THR A 299 23.07 6.35 -11.02
CA THR A 299 23.39 6.35 -12.45
C THR A 299 23.81 4.95 -12.86
N LYS A 300 23.36 4.52 -14.04
CA LYS A 300 23.72 3.24 -14.64
C LYS A 300 24.33 3.48 -16.00
N ARG A 301 25.46 2.82 -16.28
CA ARG A 301 26.12 2.85 -17.57
C ARG A 301 26.41 1.43 -18.04
N HIS A 302 25.88 1.06 -19.20
CA HIS A 302 26.22 -0.21 -19.82
C HIS A 302 27.61 -0.11 -20.47
N LEU A 303 28.56 -0.88 -20.01
CA LEU A 303 29.97 -0.75 -20.37
C LEU A 303 30.25 -1.07 -21.86
N THR A 304 29.47 -1.99 -22.44
CA THR A 304 29.64 -2.37 -23.86
C THR A 304 28.91 -1.41 -24.80
N THR A 305 27.67 -0.99 -24.47
CA THR A 305 26.85 -0.17 -25.40
C THR A 305 26.96 1.33 -25.12
N GLY A 306 27.53 1.73 -24.00
CA GLY A 306 27.60 3.12 -23.56
C GLY A 306 26.25 3.74 -23.14
N LYS A 307 25.14 2.99 -23.21
CA LYS A 307 23.83 3.49 -22.80
C LYS A 307 23.83 3.89 -21.33
N GLN A 308 23.22 5.03 -21.05
CA GLN A 308 23.13 5.58 -19.69
C GLN A 308 21.68 5.75 -19.27
N ALA A 309 21.41 5.53 -17.98
CA ALA A 309 20.15 5.79 -17.34
C ALA A 309 20.41 6.34 -15.92
N HIS A 310 19.47 7.11 -15.38
CA HIS A 310 19.56 7.61 -14.01
C HIS A 310 18.19 7.71 -13.37
N ILE A 311 18.18 7.65 -12.06
CA ILE A 311 17.03 7.93 -11.21
C ILE A 311 17.45 8.83 -10.04
N TYR A 312 16.52 9.67 -9.61
CA TYR A 312 16.70 10.56 -8.46
C TYR A 312 15.70 10.17 -7.36
N LEU A 313 16.21 9.59 -6.28
CA LEU A 313 15.46 9.42 -5.05
C LEU A 313 15.75 10.60 -4.14
N PHE A 314 14.79 11.02 -3.33
CA PHE A 314 15.03 12.09 -2.39
C PHE A 314 14.30 11.88 -1.07
N SER A 315 14.82 12.51 -0.03
CA SER A 315 14.15 12.71 1.25
C SER A 315 14.14 14.20 1.62
N THR A 316 13.09 14.59 2.35
CA THR A 316 13.07 15.89 3.05
C THR A 316 13.88 15.86 4.35
N ASP A 317 14.27 14.67 4.83
CA ASP A 317 15.26 14.51 5.88
C ASP A 317 16.67 14.60 5.29
N ARG A 318 17.37 15.67 5.64
CA ARG A 318 18.72 15.95 5.13
C ARG A 318 19.81 15.08 5.74
N THR A 319 19.50 14.39 6.85
CA THR A 319 20.45 13.58 7.61
C THR A 319 20.36 12.09 7.30
N LEU A 320 19.30 11.64 6.60
CA LEU A 320 19.08 10.25 6.28
C LEU A 320 20.20 9.71 5.39
N ALA A 321 20.82 8.59 5.79
CA ALA A 321 21.88 7.95 5.01
C ALA A 321 21.36 7.43 3.66
N TRP A 322 22.20 7.45 2.65
CA TRP A 322 21.85 7.12 1.26
C TRP A 322 21.32 5.70 1.08
N ASP A 323 21.90 4.75 1.80
CA ASP A 323 21.52 3.33 1.76
C ASP A 323 20.18 3.09 2.41
N VAL A 324 19.90 3.74 3.54
CA VAL A 324 18.59 3.70 4.21
C VAL A 324 17.53 4.35 3.32
N LEU A 325 17.81 5.53 2.73
CA LEU A 325 16.87 6.19 1.81
C LEU A 325 16.52 5.28 0.63
N ARG A 326 17.54 4.62 0.04
CA ARG A 326 17.34 3.68 -1.08
C ARG A 326 16.51 2.47 -0.66
N ASP A 327 16.84 1.87 0.48
CA ASP A 327 16.13 0.68 0.97
C ASP A 327 14.68 1.00 1.34
N ASP A 328 14.44 2.09 2.06
CA ASP A 328 13.10 2.56 2.42
C ASP A 328 12.24 2.85 1.18
N TYR A 329 12.83 3.47 0.14
CA TYR A 329 12.11 3.67 -1.12
C TYR A 329 11.79 2.34 -1.83
N GLN A 330 12.69 1.35 -1.78
CA GLN A 330 12.43 0.02 -2.32
C GLN A 330 11.31 -0.69 -1.57
N LEU A 331 11.23 -0.51 -0.24
CA LEU A 331 10.16 -1.08 0.58
C LEU A 331 8.77 -0.53 0.21
N ARG A 332 8.66 0.64 -0.42
CA ARG A 332 7.40 1.14 -0.99
C ARG A 332 6.72 0.10 -1.88
N PHE A 333 7.51 -0.65 -2.64
CA PHE A 333 6.97 -1.67 -3.56
C PHE A 333 6.12 -2.75 -2.87
N GLN A 334 6.24 -2.89 -1.54
CA GLN A 334 5.42 -3.82 -0.77
C GLN A 334 3.91 -3.52 -0.85
N ILE A 335 3.50 -2.28 -1.17
CA ILE A 335 2.07 -1.96 -1.36
C ILE A 335 1.52 -2.59 -2.65
N GLU A 336 2.35 -2.75 -3.67
CA GLU A 336 1.95 -3.41 -4.91
C GLU A 336 1.64 -4.89 -4.69
N PHE A 337 2.39 -5.56 -3.78
CA PHE A 337 2.04 -6.91 -3.33
C PHE A 337 0.73 -6.95 -2.53
N VAL A 338 0.44 -5.92 -1.72
CA VAL A 338 -0.88 -5.81 -1.05
C VAL A 338 -2.00 -5.74 -2.09
N PHE A 339 -1.87 -4.90 -3.12
CA PHE A 339 -2.87 -4.77 -4.19
C PHE A 339 -3.01 -6.06 -4.99
N ARG A 340 -1.88 -6.67 -5.37
CA ARG A 340 -1.88 -7.96 -6.07
C ARG A 340 -2.64 -9.02 -5.28
N ASP A 341 -2.32 -9.19 -4.00
CA ASP A 341 -2.93 -10.21 -3.17
C ASP A 341 -4.43 -9.94 -2.94
N ALA A 342 -4.80 -8.65 -2.72
CA ALA A 342 -6.20 -8.24 -2.59
C ALA A 342 -7.01 -8.53 -3.87
N LYS A 343 -6.42 -8.27 -5.06
CA LYS A 343 -7.06 -8.54 -6.36
C LYS A 343 -7.15 -10.03 -6.66
N HIS A 344 -6.04 -10.75 -6.61
CA HIS A 344 -5.97 -12.15 -7.06
C HIS A 344 -6.61 -13.14 -6.09
N TYR A 345 -6.54 -12.88 -4.79
CA TYR A 345 -6.97 -13.87 -3.78
C TYR A 345 -8.19 -13.47 -2.99
N TRP A 346 -8.43 -12.14 -2.82
CA TRP A 346 -9.40 -11.64 -1.86
C TRP A 346 -10.53 -10.82 -2.46
N GLY A 347 -10.68 -10.86 -3.79
CA GLY A 347 -11.87 -10.38 -4.49
C GLY A 347 -11.99 -8.86 -4.63
N LEU A 348 -10.88 -8.10 -4.55
CA LEU A 348 -10.91 -6.65 -4.75
C LEU A 348 -11.45 -6.26 -6.15
N GLU A 349 -11.33 -7.14 -7.14
CA GLU A 349 -11.89 -6.95 -8.49
C GLU A 349 -13.23 -7.67 -8.71
N ASP A 350 -13.62 -8.59 -7.81
CA ASP A 350 -14.76 -9.50 -8.01
C ASP A 350 -16.11 -8.94 -7.57
N PHE A 351 -16.13 -7.96 -6.64
CA PHE A 351 -17.38 -7.50 -6.05
C PHE A 351 -18.31 -6.90 -7.10
N MET A 352 -19.62 -7.21 -6.96
CA MET A 352 -20.70 -6.78 -7.86
C MET A 352 -21.70 -5.87 -7.13
N VAL A 353 -21.31 -5.32 -6.00
CA VAL A 353 -22.14 -4.40 -5.21
C VAL A 353 -22.08 -2.99 -5.80
N ILE A 354 -23.18 -2.24 -5.65
CA ILE A 354 -23.33 -0.93 -6.29
C ILE A 354 -23.45 0.22 -5.29
N LYS A 355 -23.87 -0.04 -4.03
CA LYS A 355 -24.07 1.00 -3.03
C LYS A 355 -22.78 1.33 -2.28
N ASP A 356 -22.60 2.58 -1.89
CA ASP A 356 -21.42 3.11 -1.19
C ASP A 356 -20.94 2.20 -0.04
N ALA A 357 -21.75 2.00 1.00
CA ALA A 357 -21.36 1.16 2.13
C ALA A 357 -20.94 -0.25 1.71
N ALA A 358 -21.58 -0.84 0.69
CA ALA A 358 -21.26 -2.17 0.23
C ALA A 358 -19.95 -2.21 -0.59
N VAL A 359 -19.67 -1.19 -1.38
CA VAL A 359 -18.40 -1.02 -2.12
C VAL A 359 -17.26 -0.83 -1.14
N THR A 360 -17.42 0.07 -0.17
CA THR A 360 -16.47 0.32 0.90
C THR A 360 -16.16 -0.94 1.69
N ASN A 361 -17.20 -1.72 2.08
CA ASN A 361 -17.01 -2.97 2.81
C ASN A 361 -16.30 -4.04 1.97
N ALA A 362 -16.62 -4.17 0.67
CA ALA A 362 -15.97 -5.14 -0.19
C ALA A 362 -14.47 -4.86 -0.35
N MET A 363 -14.11 -3.60 -0.56
CA MET A 363 -12.71 -3.18 -0.70
C MET A 363 -11.92 -3.40 0.60
N ASN A 364 -12.42 -2.88 1.73
CA ASN A 364 -11.74 -3.01 3.01
C ASN A 364 -11.63 -4.47 3.48
N LEU A 365 -12.65 -5.29 3.20
CA LEU A 365 -12.61 -6.71 3.49
C LEU A 365 -11.47 -7.41 2.74
N ALA A 366 -11.21 -7.05 1.48
CA ALA A 366 -10.08 -7.61 0.74
C ALA A 366 -8.74 -7.28 1.40
N PHE A 367 -8.55 -6.04 1.86
CA PHE A 367 -7.35 -5.64 2.61
C PHE A 367 -7.25 -6.29 4.00
N PHE A 368 -8.38 -6.45 4.68
CA PHE A 368 -8.43 -7.21 5.94
C PHE A 368 -7.96 -8.65 5.73
N MET A 369 -8.40 -9.30 4.64
CA MET A 369 -7.97 -10.66 4.30
C MET A 369 -6.47 -10.76 3.96
N VAL A 370 -5.87 -9.70 3.39
CA VAL A 370 -4.41 -9.64 3.23
C VAL A 370 -3.72 -9.70 4.60
N ASN A 371 -4.16 -8.91 5.57
CA ASN A 371 -3.61 -8.92 6.93
C ASN A 371 -3.83 -10.27 7.63
N LEU A 372 -5.05 -10.80 7.55
CA LEU A 372 -5.39 -12.09 8.14
C LEU A 372 -4.54 -13.24 7.56
N SER A 373 -4.39 -13.29 6.24
CA SER A 373 -3.58 -14.31 5.58
C SER A 373 -2.10 -14.24 6.00
N ARG A 374 -1.53 -13.04 6.12
CA ARG A 374 -0.17 -12.82 6.62
C ARG A 374 0.00 -13.33 8.05
N ARG A 375 -0.98 -13.07 8.91
CA ARG A 375 -0.99 -13.60 10.28
C ARG A 375 -1.02 -15.13 10.29
N LEU A 376 -1.92 -15.73 9.52
CA LEU A 376 -2.06 -17.20 9.42
C LEU A 376 -0.82 -17.90 8.81
N MET A 377 -0.12 -17.22 7.90
CA MET A 377 1.14 -17.72 7.34
C MET A 377 2.30 -17.59 8.32
N ARG A 378 2.34 -16.51 9.12
CA ARG A 378 3.37 -16.28 10.14
C ARG A 378 3.42 -17.42 11.17
N ASP A 379 2.26 -17.92 11.62
CA ASP A 379 2.18 -19.03 12.59
C ASP A 379 2.83 -20.33 12.12
N ARG A 380 3.04 -20.48 10.85
CA ARG A 380 3.60 -21.69 10.23
C ARG A 380 4.93 -21.44 9.54
N ARG A 381 5.52 -20.26 9.69
CA ARG A 381 6.76 -19.89 8.98
C ARG A 381 7.92 -20.83 9.31
N ASP A 382 8.02 -21.25 10.55
CA ASP A 382 9.12 -22.14 11.00
C ASP A 382 8.98 -23.57 10.47
N THR A 383 7.73 -24.02 10.24
CA THR A 383 7.44 -25.37 9.76
C THR A 383 7.23 -25.46 8.26
N ASP A 384 6.90 -24.34 7.61
CA ASP A 384 6.52 -24.27 6.20
C ASP A 384 6.88 -22.88 5.62
N PRO A 385 8.19 -22.57 5.49
CA PRO A 385 8.67 -21.23 5.11
C PRO A 385 8.26 -20.80 3.71
N ASN A 386 8.01 -21.75 2.80
CA ASN A 386 7.64 -21.51 1.41
C ASN A 386 6.13 -21.42 1.18
N ARG A 387 5.33 -21.47 2.25
CA ARG A 387 3.87 -21.48 2.16
C ARG A 387 3.34 -20.20 1.49
N SER A 388 2.56 -20.37 0.44
CA SER A 388 1.88 -19.30 -0.29
C SER A 388 0.42 -19.11 0.18
N VAL A 389 -0.21 -18.02 -0.28
CA VAL A 389 -1.65 -17.78 -0.08
C VAL A 389 -2.49 -18.90 -0.71
N LEU A 390 -2.05 -19.46 -1.84
CA LEU A 390 -2.75 -20.59 -2.47
C LEU A 390 -2.66 -21.87 -1.63
N ASP A 391 -1.53 -22.14 -1.00
CA ASP A 391 -1.39 -23.26 -0.05
C ASP A 391 -2.28 -23.07 1.19
N LEU A 392 -2.40 -21.80 1.65
CA LEU A 392 -3.31 -21.46 2.73
C LEU A 392 -4.76 -21.74 2.33
N LYS A 393 -5.18 -21.32 1.13
CA LYS A 393 -6.53 -21.59 0.60
C LYS A 393 -6.79 -23.07 0.39
N ALA A 394 -5.81 -23.82 -0.13
CA ALA A 394 -5.91 -25.28 -0.29
C ALA A 394 -6.13 -25.98 1.07
N HIS A 395 -5.37 -25.58 2.09
CA HIS A 395 -5.52 -26.09 3.45
C HIS A 395 -6.93 -25.87 4.01
N TYR A 396 -7.44 -24.64 3.96
CA TYR A 396 -8.78 -24.33 4.51
C TYR A 396 -9.89 -24.99 3.70
N ARG A 397 -9.73 -25.14 2.40
CA ARG A 397 -10.67 -25.84 1.52
C ARG A 397 -10.71 -27.33 1.83
N GLY A 398 -9.54 -27.98 1.89
CA GLY A 398 -9.43 -29.40 2.25
C GLY A 398 -10.05 -29.68 3.62
N ARG A 399 -9.75 -28.80 4.61
CA ARG A 399 -10.36 -28.89 5.93
C ARG A 399 -11.88 -28.77 5.89
N SER A 400 -12.41 -27.78 5.13
CA SER A 400 -13.86 -27.57 4.99
C SER A 400 -14.55 -28.82 4.41
N TYR A 401 -13.98 -29.43 3.36
CA TYR A 401 -14.52 -30.67 2.79
C TYR A 401 -14.47 -31.84 3.77
N ALA A 402 -13.35 -32.03 4.45
CA ALA A 402 -13.21 -33.08 5.44
C ALA A 402 -14.21 -32.89 6.60
N GLU A 403 -14.38 -31.69 7.12
CA GLU A 403 -15.35 -31.40 8.19
C GLU A 403 -16.79 -31.71 7.75
N GLU A 404 -17.18 -31.41 6.50
CA GLU A 404 -18.52 -31.77 5.98
C GLU A 404 -18.71 -33.29 5.85
N VAL A 405 -17.71 -34.01 5.34
CA VAL A 405 -17.77 -35.46 5.26
C VAL A 405 -17.91 -36.10 6.65
N ILE A 406 -17.10 -35.63 7.63
CA ILE A 406 -17.11 -36.15 9.01
C ILE A 406 -18.49 -35.94 9.68
N LYS A 407 -19.20 -34.85 9.37
CA LYS A 407 -20.55 -34.62 9.89
C LYS A 407 -21.58 -35.63 9.41
N LEU A 408 -21.35 -36.25 8.25
CA LEU A 408 -22.24 -37.24 7.63
C LEU A 408 -21.94 -38.70 8.09
N LEU A 409 -20.84 -38.90 8.78
CA LEU A 409 -20.48 -40.24 9.30
C LEU A 409 -21.40 -40.63 10.48
N PRO A 410 -21.88 -41.87 10.53
CA PRO A 410 -22.72 -42.37 11.62
C PRO A 410 -21.96 -42.32 12.96
N GLU A 411 -20.66 -42.56 12.92
CA GLU A 411 -19.77 -42.49 14.08
C GLU A 411 -18.60 -41.58 13.79
N LYS A 412 -18.18 -40.78 14.79
CA LYS A 412 -17.01 -39.90 14.65
C LYS A 412 -15.74 -40.74 14.67
N PRO A 413 -14.80 -40.50 13.75
CA PRO A 413 -13.50 -41.14 13.75
C PRO A 413 -12.76 -40.91 15.07
N GLU A 414 -11.98 -41.89 15.49
CA GLU A 414 -11.06 -41.73 16.62
C GLU A 414 -10.12 -40.54 16.44
N PRO A 415 -9.75 -39.84 17.55
CA PRO A 415 -8.93 -38.62 17.46
C PRO A 415 -7.62 -38.81 16.68
N GLY A 416 -6.98 -39.96 16.75
CA GLY A 416 -5.76 -40.28 16.02
C GLY A 416 -5.98 -40.41 14.51
N LEU A 417 -7.04 -41.13 14.11
CA LEU A 417 -7.45 -41.26 12.72
C LEU A 417 -7.90 -39.93 12.16
N LEU A 418 -8.69 -39.17 12.92
CA LEU A 418 -9.15 -37.82 12.53
C LEU A 418 -8.00 -36.90 12.22
N ARG A 419 -6.97 -36.87 13.08
CA ARG A 419 -5.75 -36.05 12.83
C ARG A 419 -5.04 -36.45 11.55
N ARG A 420 -4.87 -37.74 11.28
CA ARG A 420 -4.24 -38.23 10.04
C ARG A 420 -5.06 -37.87 8.81
N LEU A 421 -6.38 -38.11 8.83
CA LEU A 421 -7.27 -37.73 7.74
C LEU A 421 -7.22 -36.22 7.42
N LEU A 422 -7.31 -35.38 8.46
CA LEU A 422 -7.21 -33.94 8.29
C LEU A 422 -5.84 -33.51 7.73
N ALA A 423 -4.73 -34.10 8.22
CA ALA A 423 -3.39 -33.80 7.71
C ALA A 423 -3.26 -34.17 6.21
N GLN A 424 -3.76 -35.32 5.79
CA GLN A 424 -3.74 -35.74 4.38
C GLN A 424 -4.61 -34.83 3.50
N VAL A 425 -5.88 -34.63 3.88
CA VAL A 425 -6.84 -33.83 3.06
C VAL A 425 -6.44 -32.39 2.97
N THR A 426 -5.94 -31.77 4.04
CA THR A 426 -5.46 -30.39 4.04
C THR A 426 -4.15 -30.20 3.28
N GLY A 427 -3.45 -31.27 2.97
CA GLY A 427 -2.26 -31.28 2.11
C GLY A 427 -2.57 -31.32 0.61
N LEU A 428 -3.80 -31.69 0.23
CA LEU A 428 -4.19 -31.79 -1.17
C LEU A 428 -4.23 -30.40 -1.85
N GLY A 429 -3.75 -30.35 -3.08
CA GLY A 429 -3.76 -29.12 -3.89
C GLY A 429 -2.77 -28.03 -3.44
N ARG A 430 -1.81 -28.37 -2.58
CA ARG A 430 -0.71 -27.48 -2.22
C ARG A 430 0.27 -27.35 -3.40
N ILE A 431 0.76 -26.12 -3.62
CA ILE A 431 1.79 -25.84 -4.62
C ILE A 431 3.17 -26.20 -4.05
N HIS A 432 3.45 -25.82 -2.80
CA HIS A 432 4.70 -26.13 -2.11
C HIS A 432 4.51 -27.34 -1.23
N ARG A 433 5.22 -28.44 -1.58
CA ARG A 433 5.19 -29.68 -0.79
C ARG A 433 5.97 -29.50 0.51
N LEU A 434 5.47 -30.11 1.59
CA LEU A 434 6.26 -30.25 2.81
C LEU A 434 7.45 -31.18 2.55
N PRO A 435 8.61 -30.96 3.18
CA PRO A 435 9.69 -31.96 3.19
C PRO A 435 9.16 -33.30 3.68
N VAL A 436 9.51 -34.39 2.99
CA VAL A 436 8.98 -35.74 3.20
C VAL A 436 9.26 -36.27 4.62
N ASP A 437 10.31 -35.78 5.27
CA ASP A 437 10.77 -36.26 6.59
C ASP A 437 9.87 -35.87 7.77
N ARG A 438 8.79 -35.11 7.55
CA ARG A 438 7.86 -34.71 8.61
C ARG A 438 6.48 -35.36 8.56
N LEU A 439 6.27 -36.33 7.66
CA LEU A 439 4.99 -37.07 7.53
C LEU A 439 4.97 -38.41 8.25
N THR A 440 6.08 -38.83 8.82
CA THR A 440 6.26 -40.16 9.47
C THR A 440 6.47 -40.09 10.99
N GLY A 441 6.13 -38.97 11.62
CA GLY A 441 6.16 -38.82 13.08
C GLY A 441 4.77 -38.90 13.71
#